data_b2e24a527b2f11ab1cc436f36abac96e
#
_entry.id   b2e24a527b2f11ab1cc436f36abac96e
#
_cell.length_a   1.000
_cell.length_b   1.000
_cell.length_c   1.000
_cell.angle_alpha   90.00
_cell.angle_beta   90.00
_cell.angle_gamma   90.00
#
_symmetry.space_group_name_H-M   'P 1'
#
loop_
_entity.id
_entity.type
_entity.pdbx_description
1 polymer ?
#
loop_
_entity_poly.entity_id
_entity_poly.type
_entity_poly.pdbx_seq_one_letter_code
_entity_poly.pdbx_strand_id
1 'polypeptide(L)'
;MLFDRYGRPFLKVRYVVNDECNYNCVFCHFEGQFRRQGAYLTAEDYGFVSSVFAYFGVADFKITGGEPLLRRDIDLVVANIAKAGAPVTLTTNGYLLKRWAERLSAAGLRRVNVSVHTVEPDKYSKITGAQPGFLNEVLRGLFKSRELGISIKLNAVVLREVNTDRKSVKELVKLASLLGASLQFIELMPSGQGADVFNQFYEPVETVAKTIAELGGRPVGLRKELHNRPVFILGGVSIELIKNYGNPTFCNGCSTMRLTSDGKLKTCIYAEPAVDLLPHIRNRDVEGLLYAVRSALAQREPRFKLYSSS
;
A
#
# COMPACT_ATOMS: atom_id res chain seq x y z
N MET A 1 6.94 14.46 17.60
CA MET A 1 6.79 13.05 17.20
C MET A 1 5.92 12.33 18.22
N LEU A 2 4.98 11.49 17.76
CA LEU A 2 4.04 10.77 18.62
C LEU A 2 4.39 9.28 18.66
N PHE A 3 4.27 8.65 19.82
CA PHE A 3 4.59 7.24 20.07
C PHE A 3 3.41 6.53 20.73
N ASP A 4 3.27 5.24 20.47
CA ASP A 4 2.37 4.38 21.24
C ASP A 4 3.03 3.86 22.53
N ARG A 5 2.27 3.12 23.34
CA ARG A 5 2.76 2.55 24.61
C ARG A 5 3.86 1.49 24.48
N TYR A 6 4.16 1.02 23.26
CA TYR A 6 5.24 0.09 22.94
C TYR A 6 6.46 0.80 22.35
N GLY A 7 6.50 2.13 22.37
CA GLY A 7 7.58 2.92 21.79
C GLY A 7 7.60 2.97 20.26
N ARG A 8 6.53 2.52 19.57
CA ARG A 8 6.46 2.57 18.12
C ARG A 8 6.01 3.96 17.66
N PRO A 9 6.77 4.64 16.80
CA PRO A 9 6.43 5.95 16.33
C PRO A 9 5.25 5.95 15.34
N PHE A 10 4.51 7.05 15.27
CA PHE A 10 3.57 7.33 14.19
C PHE A 10 4.29 8.16 13.12
N LEU A 11 4.91 7.50 12.14
CA LEU A 11 5.67 8.14 11.07
C LEU A 11 4.99 8.10 9.70
N LYS A 12 4.01 7.21 9.55
CA LYS A 12 3.39 6.93 8.24
C LYS A 12 1.89 6.87 8.36
N VAL A 13 1.21 7.53 7.44
CA VAL A 13 -0.24 7.39 7.31
C VAL A 13 -0.60 6.85 5.93
N ARG A 14 -1.59 5.94 5.91
CA ARG A 14 -2.27 5.53 4.69
C ARG A 14 -3.64 6.17 4.65
N TYR A 15 -3.91 6.92 3.63
CA TYR A 15 -5.20 7.51 3.34
C TYR A 15 -5.98 6.58 2.42
N VAL A 16 -7.08 6.01 2.91
CA VAL A 16 -8.05 5.29 2.09
C VAL A 16 -9.01 6.34 1.54
N VAL A 17 -8.83 6.75 0.28
CA VAL A 17 -9.54 7.93 -0.26
C VAL A 17 -10.91 7.60 -0.86
N ASN A 18 -11.18 6.33 -1.12
CA ASN A 18 -12.46 5.78 -1.56
C ASN A 18 -12.50 4.27 -1.28
N ASP A 19 -13.66 3.66 -1.45
CA ASP A 19 -13.88 2.22 -1.33
C ASP A 19 -14.33 1.58 -2.67
N GLU A 20 -14.49 2.36 -3.71
CA GLU A 20 -14.81 1.89 -5.06
C GLU A 20 -13.55 1.35 -5.77
N CYS A 21 -13.71 0.25 -6.50
CA CYS A 21 -12.66 -0.32 -7.34
C CYS A 21 -13.25 -0.87 -8.64
N ASN A 22 -12.52 -0.71 -9.73
CA ASN A 22 -12.85 -1.29 -11.04
C ASN A 22 -12.30 -2.70 -11.24
N TYR A 23 -11.65 -3.29 -10.22
CA TYR A 23 -11.21 -4.67 -10.17
C TYR A 23 -11.94 -5.43 -9.06
N ASN A 24 -11.91 -6.77 -9.13
CA ASN A 24 -12.45 -7.67 -8.12
C ASN A 24 -11.42 -8.76 -7.79
N CYS A 25 -10.27 -8.35 -7.26
CA CYS A 25 -9.14 -9.24 -7.01
C CYS A 25 -9.49 -10.31 -5.96
N VAL A 26 -9.26 -11.57 -6.25
CA VAL A 26 -9.56 -12.70 -5.34
C VAL A 26 -8.84 -12.63 -3.99
N PHE A 27 -7.75 -11.86 -3.90
CA PHE A 27 -6.93 -11.66 -2.70
C PHE A 27 -7.15 -10.29 -2.04
N CYS A 28 -8.21 -9.53 -2.40
CA CYS A 28 -8.40 -8.17 -1.93
C CYS A 28 -8.69 -8.14 -0.42
N HIS A 29 -7.91 -7.38 0.33
CA HIS A 29 -8.10 -7.15 1.76
C HIS A 29 -8.85 -5.83 2.06
N PHE A 30 -9.35 -5.13 1.03
CA PHE A 30 -10.12 -3.88 1.11
C PHE A 30 -9.46 -2.77 1.96
N GLU A 31 -8.14 -2.74 2.09
CA GLU A 31 -7.38 -1.93 3.07
C GLU A 31 -7.89 -2.08 4.52
N GLY A 32 -8.55 -3.20 4.83
CA GLY A 32 -9.20 -3.45 6.11
C GLY A 32 -10.48 -2.65 6.32
N GLN A 33 -11.11 -2.15 5.25
CA GLN A 33 -12.33 -1.37 5.28
C GLN A 33 -13.43 -2.15 4.56
N PHE A 34 -14.27 -2.90 5.32
CA PHE A 34 -15.23 -3.85 4.77
C PHE A 34 -16.64 -3.28 4.56
N ARG A 35 -16.87 -2.03 4.98
CA ARG A 35 -18.16 -1.36 4.82
C ARG A 35 -18.01 -0.14 3.92
N ARG A 36 -18.86 0.00 2.93
CA ARG A 36 -18.97 1.22 2.13
C ARG A 36 -19.49 2.34 2.99
N GLN A 37 -18.80 3.46 3.01
CA GLN A 37 -19.16 4.66 3.77
C GLN A 37 -19.62 5.72 2.78
N GLY A 38 -20.74 6.38 3.05
CA GLY A 38 -21.36 7.30 2.08
C GLY A 38 -20.73 8.69 1.97
N ALA A 39 -19.87 9.10 2.89
CA ALA A 39 -19.26 10.43 2.90
C ALA A 39 -17.74 10.33 2.84
N TYR A 40 -17.15 10.97 1.84
CA TYR A 40 -15.69 11.04 1.69
C TYR A 40 -15.13 12.38 2.21
N LEU A 41 -13.92 12.33 2.74
CA LEU A 41 -13.14 13.53 3.01
C LEU A 41 -12.86 14.27 1.70
N THR A 42 -12.87 15.59 1.73
CA THR A 42 -12.54 16.45 0.58
C THR A 42 -11.02 16.53 0.40
N ALA A 43 -10.57 17.06 -0.74
CA ALA A 43 -9.14 17.28 -0.98
C ALA A 43 -8.52 18.24 0.05
N GLU A 44 -9.28 19.25 0.50
CA GLU A 44 -8.87 20.21 1.53
C GLU A 44 -8.79 19.54 2.91
N ASP A 45 -9.67 18.59 3.22
CA ASP A 45 -9.62 17.81 4.46
C ASP A 45 -8.33 17.01 4.56
N TYR A 46 -7.93 16.33 3.47
CA TYR A 46 -6.63 15.63 3.42
C TYR A 46 -5.46 16.58 3.59
N GLY A 47 -5.50 17.76 2.98
CA GLY A 47 -4.48 18.79 3.16
C GLY A 47 -4.35 19.24 4.61
N PHE A 48 -5.47 19.57 5.26
CA PHE A 48 -5.49 19.95 6.67
C PHE A 48 -4.91 18.86 7.57
N VAL A 49 -5.42 17.63 7.46
CA VAL A 49 -4.94 16.51 8.28
C VAL A 49 -3.45 16.24 8.03
N SER A 50 -2.99 16.33 6.78
CA SER A 50 -1.58 16.10 6.45
C SER A 50 -0.67 17.16 7.07
N SER A 51 -1.07 18.42 7.07
CA SER A 51 -0.31 19.51 7.70
C SER A 51 -0.19 19.29 9.21
N VAL A 52 -1.29 18.90 9.88
CA VAL A 52 -1.27 18.60 11.31
C VAL A 52 -0.40 17.37 11.60
N PHE A 53 -0.54 16.30 10.81
CA PHE A 53 0.24 15.08 10.99
C PHE A 53 1.74 15.32 10.74
N ALA A 54 2.10 16.11 9.72
CA ALA A 54 3.50 16.47 9.44
C ALA A 54 4.10 17.27 10.60
N TYR A 55 3.36 18.22 11.18
CA TYR A 55 3.79 18.97 12.35
C TYR A 55 4.12 18.04 13.54
N PHE A 56 3.39 16.94 13.69
CA PHE A 56 3.65 15.93 14.73
C PHE A 56 4.64 14.84 14.33
N GLY A 57 5.28 14.96 13.17
CA GLY A 57 6.40 14.12 12.76
C GLY A 57 6.03 12.97 11.81
N VAL A 58 4.82 12.96 11.24
CA VAL A 58 4.49 12.02 10.15
C VAL A 58 5.25 12.45 8.90
N ALA A 59 6.06 11.54 8.36
CA ALA A 59 7.01 11.83 7.28
C ALA A 59 6.73 11.04 5.98
N ASP A 60 5.67 10.23 5.93
CA ASP A 60 5.33 9.42 4.75
C ASP A 60 3.81 9.35 4.60
N PHE A 61 3.30 9.94 3.52
CA PHE A 61 1.89 9.96 3.17
C PHE A 61 1.63 9.02 2.00
N LYS A 62 0.83 7.99 2.23
CA LYS A 62 0.48 7.02 1.20
C LYS A 62 -1.01 7.05 0.91
N ILE A 63 -1.37 7.36 -0.32
CA ILE A 63 -2.73 7.31 -0.82
C ILE A 63 -3.03 5.89 -1.29
N THR A 64 -4.17 5.37 -0.90
CA THR A 64 -4.74 4.07 -1.29
C THR A 64 -6.27 4.17 -1.29
N GLY A 65 -6.97 3.06 -1.47
CA GLY A 65 -8.42 3.02 -1.45
C GLY A 65 -8.91 1.65 -1.92
N GLY A 66 -10.05 1.63 -2.54
CA GLY A 66 -10.37 0.63 -3.55
C GLY A 66 -9.42 0.86 -4.73
N GLU A 67 -9.81 1.73 -5.67
CA GLU A 67 -8.88 2.26 -6.69
C GLU A 67 -8.88 3.80 -6.61
N PRO A 68 -7.80 4.42 -6.11
CA PRO A 68 -7.75 5.88 -5.94
C PRO A 68 -7.95 6.68 -7.22
N LEU A 69 -7.54 6.12 -8.37
CA LEU A 69 -7.64 6.82 -9.66
C LEU A 69 -9.07 6.89 -10.21
N LEU A 70 -10.05 6.25 -9.57
CA LEU A 70 -11.48 6.45 -9.85
C LEU A 70 -11.99 7.77 -9.25
N ARG A 71 -11.29 8.33 -8.26
CA ARG A 71 -11.65 9.58 -7.63
C ARG A 71 -11.34 10.75 -8.58
N ARG A 72 -12.36 11.59 -8.88
CA ARG A 72 -12.27 12.64 -9.91
C ARG A 72 -11.33 13.80 -9.56
N ASP A 73 -11.10 14.03 -8.26
CA ASP A 73 -10.25 15.09 -7.69
C ASP A 73 -8.95 14.54 -7.09
N ILE A 74 -8.50 13.35 -7.53
CA ILE A 74 -7.31 12.68 -6.94
C ILE A 74 -6.03 13.52 -7.05
N ASP A 75 -5.86 14.28 -8.10
CA ASP A 75 -4.75 15.19 -8.27
C ASP A 75 -4.79 16.35 -7.26
N LEU A 76 -5.99 16.88 -6.95
CA LEU A 76 -6.16 17.90 -5.90
C LEU A 76 -5.85 17.30 -4.52
N VAL A 77 -6.26 16.05 -4.26
CA VAL A 77 -5.90 15.33 -3.03
C VAL A 77 -4.37 15.22 -2.91
N VAL A 78 -3.68 14.78 -3.97
CA VAL A 78 -2.21 14.69 -4.00
C VAL A 78 -1.58 16.06 -3.75
N ALA A 79 -2.04 17.11 -4.46
CA ALA A 79 -1.50 18.46 -4.35
C ALA A 79 -1.64 19.04 -2.93
N ASN A 80 -2.81 18.82 -2.29
CA ASN A 80 -3.04 19.32 -0.94
C ASN A 80 -2.21 18.56 0.11
N ILE A 81 -2.04 17.24 -0.04
CA ILE A 81 -1.15 16.46 0.84
C ILE A 81 0.32 16.88 0.64
N ALA A 82 0.75 17.12 -0.61
CA ALA A 82 2.13 17.51 -0.92
C ALA A 82 2.54 18.84 -0.27
N LYS A 83 1.59 19.76 -0.03
CA LYS A 83 1.82 21.01 0.71
C LYS A 83 2.31 20.80 2.15
N ALA A 84 2.07 19.64 2.73
CA ALA A 84 2.61 19.28 4.06
C ALA A 84 4.14 19.05 4.06
N GLY A 85 4.81 19.09 2.90
CA GLY A 85 6.27 19.02 2.78
C GLY A 85 6.87 17.61 2.84
N ALA A 86 6.05 16.58 2.98
CA ALA A 86 6.52 15.19 3.00
C ALA A 86 6.20 14.45 1.69
N PRO A 87 6.97 13.39 1.34
CA PRO A 87 6.75 12.63 0.12
C PRO A 87 5.36 12.00 0.05
N VAL A 88 4.68 12.18 -1.09
CA VAL A 88 3.38 11.55 -1.37
C VAL A 88 3.59 10.34 -2.26
N THR A 89 3.04 9.21 -1.85
CA THR A 89 3.04 7.95 -2.60
C THR A 89 1.61 7.52 -2.87
N LEU A 90 1.33 7.01 -4.08
CA LEU A 90 0.01 6.47 -4.44
C LEU A 90 0.13 4.97 -4.73
N THR A 91 -0.82 4.16 -4.23
CA THR A 91 -0.97 2.74 -4.58
C THR A 91 -2.17 2.57 -5.48
N THR A 92 -2.02 1.92 -6.62
CA THR A 92 -3.07 1.77 -7.65
C THR A 92 -2.97 0.41 -8.35
N ASN A 93 -4.07 -0.06 -8.92
CA ASN A 93 -4.05 -1.17 -9.88
C ASN A 93 -3.44 -0.76 -11.24
N GLY A 94 -3.27 0.54 -11.49
CA GLY A 94 -2.57 1.09 -12.65
C GLY A 94 -3.39 1.24 -13.92
N TYR A 95 -4.63 0.74 -13.98
CA TYR A 95 -5.46 0.79 -15.20
C TYR A 95 -5.66 2.23 -15.72
N LEU A 96 -5.93 3.17 -14.83
CA LEU A 96 -6.13 4.58 -15.19
C LEU A 96 -4.85 5.42 -15.13
N LEU A 97 -3.70 4.81 -14.81
CA LEU A 97 -2.47 5.54 -14.54
C LEU A 97 -1.99 6.38 -15.74
N LYS A 98 -2.10 5.85 -16.96
CA LYS A 98 -1.77 6.59 -18.19
C LYS A 98 -2.53 7.90 -18.30
N ARG A 99 -3.82 7.91 -17.95
CA ARG A 99 -4.70 9.09 -17.99
C ARG A 99 -4.31 10.13 -16.95
N TRP A 100 -3.85 9.69 -15.78
CA TRP A 100 -3.61 10.56 -14.63
C TRP A 100 -2.15 10.98 -14.44
N ALA A 101 -1.19 10.29 -15.06
CA ALA A 101 0.23 10.42 -14.76
C ALA A 101 0.76 11.86 -14.82
N GLU A 102 0.40 12.63 -15.85
CA GLU A 102 0.84 14.03 -16.00
C GLU A 102 0.28 14.93 -14.89
N ARG A 103 -1.02 14.83 -14.61
CA ARG A 103 -1.67 15.61 -13.55
C ARG A 103 -1.11 15.27 -12.17
N LEU A 104 -0.88 13.98 -11.90
CA LEU A 104 -0.29 13.50 -10.64
C LEU A 104 1.16 13.96 -10.48
N SER A 105 1.95 13.95 -11.57
CA SER A 105 3.32 14.47 -11.55
C SER A 105 3.33 15.97 -11.23
N ALA A 106 2.48 16.75 -11.90
CA ALA A 106 2.32 18.19 -11.65
C ALA A 106 1.80 18.49 -10.23
N ALA A 107 0.96 17.61 -9.66
CA ALA A 107 0.46 17.70 -8.29
C ALA A 107 1.53 17.37 -7.22
N GLY A 108 2.71 16.90 -7.60
CA GLY A 108 3.80 16.59 -6.68
C GLY A 108 3.88 15.13 -6.25
N LEU A 109 3.23 14.20 -6.96
CA LEU A 109 3.40 12.77 -6.70
C LEU A 109 4.85 12.35 -6.95
N ARG A 110 5.50 11.78 -5.92
CA ARG A 110 6.90 11.34 -6.02
C ARG A 110 7.06 9.88 -6.39
N ARG A 111 6.10 9.05 -6.01
CA ARG A 111 6.15 7.60 -6.25
C ARG A 111 4.78 7.03 -6.51
N VAL A 112 4.72 6.09 -7.44
CA VAL A 112 3.57 5.22 -7.64
C VAL A 112 3.95 3.78 -7.30
N ASN A 113 3.10 3.11 -6.49
CA ASN A 113 3.16 1.67 -6.28
C ASN A 113 2.07 1.05 -7.14
N VAL A 114 2.43 0.27 -8.13
CA VAL A 114 1.47 -0.35 -9.05
C VAL A 114 1.38 -1.85 -8.79
N SER A 115 0.16 -2.34 -8.64
CA SER A 115 -0.10 -3.76 -8.41
C SER A 115 0.00 -4.52 -9.73
N VAL A 116 1.10 -5.30 -9.90
CA VAL A 116 1.31 -6.20 -11.04
C VAL A 116 1.72 -7.55 -10.49
N HIS A 117 0.78 -8.49 -10.44
CA HIS A 117 0.97 -9.79 -9.80
C HIS A 117 1.56 -10.82 -10.76
N THR A 118 1.35 -10.63 -12.06
CA THR A 118 1.87 -11.43 -13.18
C THR A 118 1.82 -10.59 -14.45
N VAL A 119 2.64 -10.94 -15.44
CA VAL A 119 2.60 -10.36 -16.79
C VAL A 119 1.91 -11.29 -17.80
N GLU A 120 1.41 -12.44 -17.36
CA GLU A 120 0.61 -13.36 -18.18
C GLU A 120 -0.85 -12.87 -18.21
N PRO A 121 -1.42 -12.47 -19.36
CA PRO A 121 -2.73 -11.80 -19.42
C PRO A 121 -3.87 -12.62 -18.82
N ASP A 122 -3.91 -13.93 -19.11
CA ASP A 122 -4.98 -14.82 -18.64
C ASP A 122 -4.93 -14.99 -17.11
N LYS A 123 -3.73 -15.23 -16.56
CA LYS A 123 -3.54 -15.28 -15.10
C LYS A 123 -3.90 -13.96 -14.46
N TYR A 124 -3.47 -12.84 -15.07
CA TYR A 124 -3.78 -11.51 -14.57
C TYR A 124 -5.29 -11.28 -14.47
N SER A 125 -6.03 -11.53 -15.54
CA SER A 125 -7.50 -11.38 -15.56
C SER A 125 -8.17 -12.29 -14.54
N LYS A 126 -7.73 -13.55 -14.44
CA LYS A 126 -8.29 -14.54 -13.49
C LYS A 126 -8.17 -14.11 -12.03
N ILE A 127 -7.01 -13.59 -11.61
CA ILE A 127 -6.77 -13.25 -10.20
C ILE A 127 -7.23 -11.84 -9.82
N THR A 128 -7.34 -10.94 -10.78
CA THR A 128 -7.73 -9.54 -10.54
C THR A 128 -9.20 -9.24 -10.86
N GLY A 129 -9.89 -10.15 -11.56
CA GLY A 129 -11.21 -9.88 -12.10
C GLY A 129 -11.23 -8.80 -13.18
N ALA A 130 -10.05 -8.43 -13.71
CA ALA A 130 -9.92 -7.42 -14.75
C ALA A 130 -10.33 -7.97 -16.11
N GLN A 131 -10.88 -7.11 -16.96
CA GLN A 131 -11.21 -7.48 -18.34
C GLN A 131 -9.94 -7.76 -19.17
N PRO A 132 -10.02 -8.61 -20.21
CA PRO A 132 -8.94 -8.80 -21.14
C PRO A 132 -8.44 -7.46 -21.71
N GLY A 133 -7.12 -7.31 -21.81
CA GLY A 133 -6.48 -6.08 -22.29
C GLY A 133 -6.18 -5.02 -21.23
N PHE A 134 -6.75 -5.10 -20.02
CA PHE A 134 -6.45 -4.15 -18.95
C PHE A 134 -4.99 -4.14 -18.55
N LEU A 135 -4.31 -5.29 -18.56
CA LEU A 135 -2.87 -5.36 -18.31
C LEU A 135 -2.07 -4.47 -19.27
N ASN A 136 -2.47 -4.37 -20.54
CA ASN A 136 -1.80 -3.50 -21.52
C ASN A 136 -1.92 -2.03 -21.15
N GLU A 137 -3.09 -1.59 -20.64
CA GLU A 137 -3.25 -0.22 -20.15
C GLU A 137 -2.40 0.06 -18.90
N VAL A 138 -2.29 -0.93 -18.00
CA VAL A 138 -1.38 -0.84 -16.85
C VAL A 138 0.06 -0.65 -17.30
N LEU A 139 0.54 -1.46 -18.26
CA LEU A 139 1.89 -1.35 -18.81
C LEU A 139 2.12 0.02 -19.47
N ARG A 140 1.16 0.51 -20.26
CA ARG A 140 1.24 1.87 -20.85
C ARG A 140 1.33 2.96 -19.78
N GLY A 141 0.57 2.82 -18.70
CA GLY A 141 0.62 3.75 -17.55
C GLY A 141 1.96 3.73 -16.83
N LEU A 142 2.57 2.55 -16.67
CA LEU A 142 3.90 2.39 -16.09
C LEU A 142 4.98 3.07 -16.93
N PHE A 143 5.01 2.86 -18.24
CA PHE A 143 5.98 3.50 -19.12
C PHE A 143 5.79 5.03 -19.15
N LYS A 144 4.54 5.52 -19.18
CA LYS A 144 4.26 6.95 -19.10
C LYS A 144 4.74 7.57 -17.78
N SER A 145 4.57 6.86 -16.66
CA SER A 145 5.07 7.31 -15.35
C SER A 145 6.60 7.40 -15.30
N ARG A 146 7.29 6.41 -15.92
CA ARG A 146 8.74 6.44 -16.07
C ARG A 146 9.21 7.65 -16.89
N GLU A 147 8.57 7.94 -18.03
CA GLU A 147 8.88 9.09 -18.88
C GLU A 147 8.77 10.42 -18.11
N LEU A 148 7.81 10.52 -17.19
CA LEU A 148 7.58 11.68 -16.34
C LEU A 148 8.50 11.74 -15.11
N GLY A 149 9.41 10.78 -14.94
CA GLY A 149 10.32 10.72 -13.78
C GLY A 149 9.65 10.34 -12.47
N ILE A 150 8.42 9.82 -12.48
CA ILE A 150 7.76 9.31 -11.29
C ILE A 150 8.44 8.00 -10.89
N SER A 151 8.92 7.90 -9.63
CA SER A 151 9.49 6.67 -9.09
C SER A 151 8.46 5.54 -9.09
N ILE A 152 8.82 4.36 -9.60
CA ILE A 152 7.90 3.22 -9.70
C ILE A 152 8.32 2.12 -8.73
N LYS A 153 7.33 1.53 -8.05
CA LYS A 153 7.47 0.28 -7.32
C LYS A 153 6.37 -0.68 -7.77
N LEU A 154 6.74 -1.89 -8.17
CA LEU A 154 5.78 -2.94 -8.49
C LEU A 154 5.45 -3.73 -7.22
N ASN A 155 4.16 -4.00 -6.99
CA ASN A 155 3.67 -4.85 -5.92
C ASN A 155 3.10 -6.14 -6.51
N ALA A 156 3.57 -7.29 -6.04
CA ALA A 156 3.04 -8.60 -6.39
C ALA A 156 2.64 -9.33 -5.10
N VAL A 157 1.36 -9.67 -4.95
CA VAL A 157 0.93 -10.61 -3.92
C VAL A 157 1.41 -12.00 -4.31
N VAL A 158 2.08 -12.71 -3.39
CA VAL A 158 2.58 -14.07 -3.60
C VAL A 158 1.39 -15.02 -3.62
N LEU A 159 1.19 -15.68 -4.75
CA LEU A 159 0.09 -16.60 -4.98
C LEU A 159 0.61 -17.89 -5.60
N ARG A 160 0.29 -19.04 -4.96
CA ARG A 160 0.63 -20.38 -5.44
C ARG A 160 0.20 -20.56 -6.90
N GLU A 161 1.04 -21.17 -7.74
CA GLU A 161 0.80 -21.44 -9.16
C GLU A 161 0.62 -20.21 -10.07
N VAL A 162 0.76 -19.00 -9.49
CA VAL A 162 0.63 -17.76 -10.24
C VAL A 162 1.98 -17.09 -10.51
N ASN A 163 2.76 -16.84 -9.43
CA ASN A 163 3.97 -16.01 -9.53
C ASN A 163 5.13 -16.43 -8.62
N THR A 164 5.16 -17.71 -8.21
CA THR A 164 6.22 -18.25 -7.33
C THR A 164 7.27 -19.04 -8.06
N ASP A 165 7.00 -19.46 -9.32
CA ASP A 165 7.92 -20.21 -10.16
C ASP A 165 9.01 -19.33 -10.80
N ARG A 166 10.09 -19.97 -11.28
CA ARG A 166 11.26 -19.30 -11.86
C ARG A 166 10.91 -18.39 -13.06
N LYS A 167 9.98 -18.83 -13.92
CA LYS A 167 9.57 -18.07 -15.12
C LYS A 167 8.85 -16.79 -14.67
N SER A 168 7.85 -16.90 -13.83
CA SER A 168 7.02 -15.78 -13.37
C SER A 168 7.84 -14.75 -12.58
N VAL A 169 8.72 -15.19 -11.68
CA VAL A 169 9.63 -14.27 -10.95
C VAL A 169 10.56 -13.55 -11.91
N LYS A 170 11.17 -14.27 -12.89
CA LYS A 170 12.07 -13.67 -13.87
C LYS A 170 11.37 -12.62 -14.74
N GLU A 171 10.13 -12.86 -15.15
CA GLU A 171 9.33 -11.94 -15.96
C GLU A 171 8.98 -10.65 -15.19
N LEU A 172 8.59 -10.75 -13.91
CA LEU A 172 8.35 -9.59 -13.06
C LEU A 172 9.64 -8.78 -12.82
N VAL A 173 10.77 -9.45 -12.60
CA VAL A 173 12.08 -8.79 -12.47
C VAL A 173 12.47 -8.09 -13.77
N LYS A 174 12.26 -8.73 -14.94
CA LYS A 174 12.50 -8.13 -16.26
C LYS A 174 11.67 -6.86 -16.45
N LEU A 175 10.38 -6.91 -16.13
CA LEU A 175 9.50 -5.72 -16.18
C LEU A 175 10.02 -4.61 -15.26
N ALA A 176 10.36 -4.94 -14.01
CA ALA A 176 10.91 -3.97 -13.06
C ALA A 176 12.21 -3.34 -13.56
N SER A 177 13.11 -4.14 -14.13
CA SER A 177 14.37 -3.68 -14.74
C SER A 177 14.12 -2.71 -15.90
N LEU A 178 13.20 -3.05 -16.82
CA LEU A 178 12.83 -2.19 -17.95
C LEU A 178 12.27 -0.85 -17.51
N LEU A 179 11.60 -0.81 -16.37
CA LEU A 179 10.99 0.40 -15.82
C LEU A 179 11.94 1.20 -14.90
N GLY A 180 13.11 0.68 -14.55
CA GLY A 180 13.95 1.22 -13.48
C GLY A 180 13.24 1.18 -12.12
N ALA A 181 12.35 0.21 -11.93
CA ALA A 181 11.50 0.08 -10.76
C ALA A 181 12.09 -0.88 -9.71
N SER A 182 11.67 -0.71 -8.44
CA SER A 182 11.82 -1.74 -7.42
C SER A 182 10.60 -2.68 -7.42
N LEU A 183 10.78 -3.89 -6.88
CA LEU A 183 9.73 -4.92 -6.80
C LEU A 183 9.48 -5.30 -5.34
N GLN A 184 8.22 -5.54 -4.98
CA GLN A 184 7.83 -6.10 -3.69
C GLN A 184 7.01 -7.36 -3.90
N PHE A 185 7.41 -8.46 -3.26
CA PHE A 185 6.55 -9.63 -3.09
C PHE A 185 5.91 -9.57 -1.72
N ILE A 186 4.60 -9.66 -1.67
CA ILE A 186 3.78 -9.49 -0.46
C ILE A 186 3.05 -10.79 -0.20
N GLU A 187 3.29 -11.40 0.96
CA GLU A 187 2.60 -12.63 1.35
C GLU A 187 1.09 -12.40 1.43
N LEU A 188 0.31 -13.37 0.93
CA LEU A 188 -1.14 -13.35 0.97
C LEU A 188 -1.64 -13.25 2.41
N MET A 189 -2.64 -12.40 2.64
CA MET A 189 -3.24 -12.21 3.96
C MET A 189 -4.61 -12.92 4.03
N PRO A 190 -4.93 -13.63 5.12
CA PRO A 190 -6.26 -14.21 5.35
C PRO A 190 -7.23 -13.11 5.82
N SER A 191 -7.53 -12.16 4.94
CA SER A 191 -8.38 -11.00 5.23
C SER A 191 -9.13 -10.56 3.98
N GLY A 192 -10.40 -10.15 4.11
CA GLY A 192 -11.27 -9.85 3.00
C GLY A 192 -11.44 -11.07 2.09
N GLN A 193 -11.48 -10.86 0.78
CA GLN A 193 -11.55 -11.97 -0.21
C GLN A 193 -10.34 -12.91 -0.12
N GLY A 194 -9.19 -12.43 0.36
CA GLY A 194 -8.03 -13.28 0.58
C GLY A 194 -8.25 -14.40 1.60
N ALA A 195 -9.19 -14.25 2.53
CA ALA A 195 -9.56 -15.32 3.48
C ALA A 195 -10.23 -16.50 2.76
N ASP A 196 -11.11 -16.24 1.78
CA ASP A 196 -11.86 -17.26 1.06
C ASP A 196 -10.97 -18.14 0.19
N VAL A 197 -9.89 -17.57 -0.33
CA VAL A 197 -8.95 -18.25 -1.24
C VAL A 197 -7.61 -18.62 -0.57
N PHE A 198 -7.48 -18.40 0.74
CA PHE A 198 -6.22 -18.55 1.44
C PHE A 198 -5.63 -19.96 1.28
N ASN A 199 -6.42 -20.99 1.53
CA ASN A 199 -5.97 -22.38 1.42
C ASN A 199 -5.56 -22.77 0.00
N GLN A 200 -6.18 -22.15 -1.01
CA GLN A 200 -5.89 -22.42 -2.42
C GLN A 200 -4.60 -21.74 -2.87
N PHE A 201 -4.45 -20.44 -2.56
CA PHE A 201 -3.41 -19.60 -3.14
C PHE A 201 -2.28 -19.22 -2.19
N TYR A 202 -2.38 -19.55 -0.90
CA TYR A 202 -1.32 -19.22 0.04
C TYR A 202 -0.02 -19.93 -0.31
N GLU A 203 1.03 -19.16 -0.37
CA GLU A 203 2.40 -19.62 -0.50
C GLU A 203 3.28 -18.71 0.37
N PRO A 204 4.14 -19.28 1.24
CA PRO A 204 5.07 -18.48 2.04
C PRO A 204 5.98 -17.64 1.14
N VAL A 205 6.23 -16.41 1.53
CA VAL A 205 7.12 -15.52 0.77
C VAL A 205 8.55 -16.04 0.68
N GLU A 206 8.94 -16.94 1.57
CA GLU A 206 10.22 -17.65 1.58
C GLU A 206 10.40 -18.54 0.32
N THR A 207 9.31 -19.03 -0.28
CA THR A 207 9.36 -19.74 -1.58
C THR A 207 9.91 -18.81 -2.67
N VAL A 208 9.45 -17.55 -2.69
CA VAL A 208 9.99 -16.56 -3.62
C VAL A 208 11.44 -16.22 -3.32
N ALA A 209 11.84 -16.14 -2.04
CA ALA A 209 13.24 -15.95 -1.66
C ALA A 209 14.15 -17.05 -2.22
N LYS A 210 13.70 -18.31 -2.13
CA LYS A 210 14.41 -19.46 -2.70
C LYS A 210 14.51 -19.35 -4.23
N THR A 211 13.40 -19.04 -4.90
CA THR A 211 13.37 -18.84 -6.36
C THR A 211 14.32 -17.72 -6.80
N ILE A 212 14.36 -16.59 -6.07
CA ILE A 212 15.29 -15.49 -6.34
C ILE A 212 16.75 -15.97 -6.22
N ALA A 213 17.10 -16.73 -5.16
CA ALA A 213 18.44 -17.27 -4.98
C ALA A 213 18.83 -18.24 -6.10
N GLU A 214 17.92 -19.13 -6.52
CA GLU A 214 18.11 -20.05 -7.66
C GLU A 214 18.31 -19.34 -9.00
N LEU A 215 17.81 -18.12 -9.14
CA LEU A 215 18.02 -17.27 -10.31
C LEU A 215 19.31 -16.44 -10.22
N GLY A 216 20.13 -16.63 -9.17
CA GLY A 216 21.36 -15.89 -8.94
C GLY A 216 21.18 -14.58 -8.18
N GLY A 217 20.02 -14.35 -7.60
CA GLY A 217 19.79 -13.21 -6.71
C GLY A 217 20.50 -13.38 -5.38
N ARG A 218 20.92 -12.27 -4.78
CA ARG A 218 21.65 -12.26 -3.51
C ARG A 218 20.93 -11.40 -2.47
N PRO A 219 20.91 -11.81 -1.18
CA PRO A 219 20.41 -10.97 -0.11
C PRO A 219 21.40 -9.82 0.13
N VAL A 220 20.88 -8.62 0.42
CA VAL A 220 21.70 -7.42 0.72
C VAL A 220 21.43 -6.86 2.11
N GLY A 221 20.50 -7.46 2.87
CA GLY A 221 20.21 -7.09 4.25
C GLY A 221 18.74 -6.90 4.56
N LEU A 222 18.48 -6.20 5.65
CA LEU A 222 17.14 -5.88 6.11
C LEU A 222 16.89 -4.38 5.99
N ARG A 223 15.74 -4.01 5.48
CA ARG A 223 15.28 -2.63 5.47
C ARG A 223 14.59 -2.30 6.79
N LYS A 224 15.41 -1.87 7.76
CA LYS A 224 14.99 -1.65 9.16
C LYS A 224 13.86 -0.63 9.31
N GLU A 225 13.92 0.47 8.57
CA GLU A 225 12.93 1.56 8.55
C GLU A 225 11.57 1.14 7.95
N LEU A 226 11.50 -0.02 7.30
CA LEU A 226 10.29 -0.62 6.72
C LEU A 226 10.01 -2.01 7.29
N HIS A 227 9.90 -2.12 8.61
CA HIS A 227 9.49 -3.36 9.30
C HIS A 227 10.49 -4.52 9.14
N ASN A 228 11.81 -4.23 9.06
CA ASN A 228 12.87 -5.24 8.91
C ASN A 228 12.67 -6.16 7.69
N ARG A 229 12.23 -5.61 6.56
CA ARG A 229 11.97 -6.39 5.35
C ARG A 229 13.26 -6.92 4.75
N PRO A 230 13.35 -8.22 4.44
CA PRO A 230 14.45 -8.75 3.64
C PRO A 230 14.51 -8.10 2.26
N VAL A 231 15.72 -7.75 1.82
CA VAL A 231 15.99 -7.15 0.51
C VAL A 231 16.96 -8.03 -0.25
N PHE A 232 16.64 -8.27 -1.52
CA PHE A 232 17.48 -9.00 -2.47
C PHE A 232 17.79 -8.12 -3.68
N ILE A 233 18.88 -8.44 -4.36
CA ILE A 233 19.20 -7.88 -5.69
C ILE A 233 19.23 -9.03 -6.70
N LEU A 234 18.47 -8.91 -7.77
CA LEU A 234 18.46 -9.83 -8.90
C LEU A 234 18.43 -9.02 -10.20
N GLY A 235 19.43 -9.19 -11.09
CA GLY A 235 19.49 -8.44 -12.36
C GLY A 235 19.51 -6.92 -12.18
N GLY A 236 20.09 -6.39 -11.09
CA GLY A 236 20.11 -4.96 -10.78
C GLY A 236 18.81 -4.44 -10.13
N VAL A 237 17.77 -5.25 -10.01
CA VAL A 237 16.49 -4.87 -9.40
C VAL A 237 16.53 -5.12 -7.88
N SER A 238 16.13 -4.11 -7.11
CA SER A 238 15.89 -4.24 -5.66
C SER A 238 14.54 -4.89 -5.40
N ILE A 239 14.54 -6.01 -4.69
CA ILE A 239 13.35 -6.82 -4.39
C ILE A 239 13.15 -6.89 -2.87
N GLU A 240 12.02 -6.40 -2.39
CA GLU A 240 11.61 -6.50 -0.98
C GLU A 240 10.64 -7.68 -0.79
N LEU A 241 10.82 -8.46 0.28
CA LEU A 241 9.87 -9.49 0.69
C LEU A 241 9.08 -9.01 1.92
N ILE A 242 7.77 -9.15 1.87
CA ILE A 242 6.87 -8.67 2.92
C ILE A 242 6.05 -9.82 3.47
N LYS A 243 6.36 -10.19 4.72
CA LYS A 243 5.58 -11.10 5.54
C LYS A 243 4.97 -10.28 6.67
N ASN A 244 3.67 -10.04 6.60
CA ASN A 244 3.00 -9.18 7.59
C ASN A 244 2.09 -9.96 8.55
N TYR A 245 1.51 -11.07 8.09
CA TYR A 245 0.64 -11.92 8.89
C TYR A 245 1.43 -12.80 9.83
N GLY A 246 1.05 -12.87 11.10
CA GLY A 246 1.73 -13.69 12.10
C GLY A 246 3.22 -13.35 12.33
N ASN A 247 3.68 -12.15 11.95
CA ASN A 247 5.10 -11.77 12.05
C ASN A 247 5.33 -10.74 13.17
N PRO A 248 5.86 -11.16 14.34
CA PRO A 248 6.16 -10.26 15.46
C PRO A 248 7.13 -9.14 15.08
N THR A 249 8.17 -9.46 14.34
CA THR A 249 9.21 -8.50 13.92
C THR A 249 8.61 -7.39 13.05
N PHE A 250 7.69 -7.74 12.16
CA PHE A 250 6.96 -6.78 11.35
C PHE A 250 6.07 -5.86 12.20
N CYS A 251 5.31 -6.42 13.14
CA CYS A 251 4.43 -5.64 14.00
C CYS A 251 5.20 -4.72 14.97
N ASN A 252 6.30 -5.19 15.54
CA ASN A 252 7.14 -4.40 16.45
C ASN A 252 7.78 -3.19 15.76
N GLY A 253 8.15 -3.32 14.48
CA GLY A 253 8.66 -2.21 13.67
C GLY A 253 7.57 -1.34 13.00
N CYS A 254 6.29 -1.58 13.27
CA CYS A 254 5.21 -0.88 12.57
C CYS A 254 5.07 0.58 13.01
N SER A 255 5.20 1.51 12.07
CA SER A 255 5.04 2.96 12.27
C SER A 255 3.82 3.55 11.52
N THR A 256 2.93 2.69 11.03
CA THR A 256 1.84 3.07 10.12
C THR A 256 0.48 3.06 10.81
N MET A 257 -0.32 4.11 10.59
CA MET A 257 -1.76 4.15 10.88
C MET A 257 -2.54 4.42 9.59
N ARG A 258 -3.87 4.28 9.62
CA ARG A 258 -4.73 4.47 8.45
C ARG A 258 -5.85 5.44 8.78
N LEU A 259 -6.09 6.38 7.87
CA LEU A 259 -7.28 7.22 7.87
C LEU A 259 -8.23 6.68 6.81
N THR A 260 -9.45 6.33 7.24
CA THR A 260 -10.51 5.85 6.35
C THR A 260 -11.11 7.00 5.54
N SER A 261 -11.82 6.67 4.46
CA SER A 261 -12.46 7.66 3.59
C SER A 261 -13.52 8.52 4.29
N ASP A 262 -14.10 8.00 5.37
CA ASP A 262 -15.09 8.66 6.23
C ASP A 262 -14.49 9.37 7.47
N GLY A 263 -13.17 9.48 7.54
CA GLY A 263 -12.47 10.26 8.58
C GLY A 263 -12.16 9.52 9.86
N LYS A 264 -12.23 8.18 9.91
CA LYS A 264 -11.88 7.40 11.09
C LYS A 264 -10.44 6.93 11.07
N LEU A 265 -9.77 6.94 12.21
CA LEU A 265 -8.38 6.52 12.34
C LEU A 265 -8.30 5.07 12.83
N LYS A 266 -7.63 4.22 12.03
CA LYS A 266 -7.31 2.82 12.35
C LYS A 266 -5.86 2.70 12.76
N THR A 267 -5.62 1.98 13.85
CA THR A 267 -4.26 1.72 14.37
C THR A 267 -3.55 0.56 13.66
N CYS A 268 -4.32 -0.34 13.00
CA CYS A 268 -3.82 -1.49 12.27
C CYS A 268 -4.79 -1.84 11.13
N ILE A 269 -4.30 -2.51 10.07
CA ILE A 269 -5.14 -3.00 8.98
C ILE A 269 -6.20 -3.99 9.46
N TYR A 270 -5.88 -4.79 10.49
CA TYR A 270 -6.74 -5.79 11.09
C TYR A 270 -7.64 -5.27 12.22
N ALA A 271 -7.48 -3.98 12.61
CA ALA A 271 -8.27 -3.40 13.69
C ALA A 271 -9.51 -2.70 13.15
N GLU A 272 -10.57 -2.63 13.97
CA GLU A 272 -11.64 -1.66 13.77
C GLU A 272 -11.10 -0.24 13.98
N PRO A 273 -11.80 0.80 13.46
CA PRO A 273 -11.44 2.19 13.73
C PRO A 273 -11.39 2.47 15.24
N ALA A 274 -10.30 3.10 15.68
CA ALA A 274 -10.09 3.40 17.10
C ALA A 274 -10.79 4.72 17.53
N VAL A 275 -10.81 5.70 16.64
CA VAL A 275 -11.37 7.03 16.90
C VAL A 275 -11.96 7.63 15.62
N ASP A 276 -12.95 8.51 15.78
CA ASP A 276 -13.51 9.32 14.70
C ASP A 276 -12.82 10.69 14.70
N LEU A 277 -12.15 11.03 13.60
CA LEU A 277 -11.50 12.32 13.39
C LEU A 277 -12.38 13.31 12.62
N LEU A 278 -13.49 12.86 12.01
CA LEU A 278 -14.31 13.68 11.12
C LEU A 278 -14.77 14.99 11.75
N PRO A 279 -15.29 15.04 13.01
CA PRO A 279 -15.70 16.29 13.64
C PRO A 279 -14.55 17.30 13.75
N HIS A 280 -13.35 16.87 14.17
CA HIS A 280 -12.16 17.72 14.28
C HIS A 280 -11.65 18.17 12.91
N ILE A 281 -11.73 17.30 11.91
CA ILE A 281 -11.33 17.63 10.52
C ILE A 281 -12.25 18.72 9.96
N ARG A 282 -13.56 18.58 10.09
CA ARG A 282 -14.55 19.53 9.55
C ARG A 282 -14.45 20.91 10.23
N ASN A 283 -14.19 20.93 11.53
CA ASN A 283 -14.06 22.15 12.32
C ASN A 283 -12.64 22.75 12.29
N ARG A 284 -11.69 22.12 11.59
CA ARG A 284 -10.26 22.52 11.58
C ARG A 284 -9.67 22.60 13.00
N ASP A 285 -10.17 21.76 13.90
CA ASP A 285 -9.79 21.67 15.29
C ASP A 285 -8.49 20.87 15.46
N VAL A 286 -7.37 21.57 15.54
CA VAL A 286 -6.03 20.97 15.67
C VAL A 286 -5.85 20.27 17.01
N GLU A 287 -6.35 20.88 18.11
CA GLU A 287 -6.18 20.34 19.46
C GLU A 287 -7.01 19.06 19.65
N GLY A 288 -8.27 19.07 19.23
CA GLY A 288 -9.14 17.92 19.28
C GLY A 288 -8.62 16.78 18.38
N LEU A 289 -8.09 17.10 17.19
CA LEU A 289 -7.46 16.10 16.32
C LEU A 289 -6.24 15.47 16.99
N LEU A 290 -5.39 16.26 17.64
CA LEU A 290 -4.22 15.76 18.38
C LEU A 290 -4.65 14.85 19.55
N TYR A 291 -5.65 15.28 20.33
CA TYR A 291 -6.19 14.48 21.43
C TYR A 291 -6.71 13.13 20.95
N ALA A 292 -7.50 13.11 19.87
CA ALA A 292 -8.03 11.90 19.27
C ALA A 292 -6.93 10.97 18.73
N VAL A 293 -5.88 11.52 18.10
CA VAL A 293 -4.72 10.73 17.65
C VAL A 293 -3.96 10.10 18.82
N ARG A 294 -3.77 10.82 19.92
CA ARG A 294 -3.16 10.28 21.15
C ARG A 294 -4.00 9.15 21.75
N SER A 295 -5.32 9.31 21.77
CA SER A 295 -6.25 8.27 22.21
C SER A 295 -6.14 7.01 21.35
N ALA A 296 -6.05 7.16 20.01
CA ALA A 296 -5.82 6.04 19.10
C ALA A 296 -4.47 5.34 19.36
N LEU A 297 -3.40 6.10 19.60
CA LEU A 297 -2.08 5.56 19.91
C LEU A 297 -2.06 4.78 21.23
N ALA A 298 -2.80 5.23 22.23
CA ALA A 298 -2.96 4.50 23.48
C ALA A 298 -3.65 3.13 23.31
N GLN A 299 -4.52 3.00 22.32
CA GLN A 299 -5.23 1.76 21.94
C GLN A 299 -4.45 0.87 20.95
N ARG A 300 -3.30 1.34 20.44
CA ARG A 300 -2.56 0.65 19.38
C ARG A 300 -1.83 -0.58 19.92
N GLU A 301 -2.25 -1.77 19.46
CA GLU A 301 -1.69 -3.06 19.84
C GLU A 301 -0.87 -3.68 18.69
N PRO A 302 0.21 -4.46 18.99
CA PRO A 302 0.84 -5.33 18.02
C PRO A 302 -0.04 -6.57 17.79
N ARG A 303 -0.72 -6.63 16.66
CA ARG A 303 -1.78 -7.63 16.36
C ARG A 303 -1.28 -9.06 16.17
N PHE A 304 0.04 -9.31 16.03
CA PHE A 304 0.55 -10.69 15.97
C PHE A 304 0.14 -11.55 17.17
N LYS A 305 -0.12 -10.93 18.33
CA LYS A 305 -0.59 -11.65 19.53
C LYS A 305 -1.98 -12.29 19.37
N LEU A 306 -2.80 -11.81 18.45
CA LEU A 306 -4.14 -12.34 18.19
C LEU A 306 -4.14 -13.64 17.40
N TYR A 307 -2.98 -14.05 16.85
CA TYR A 307 -2.84 -15.20 15.99
C TYR A 307 -2.10 -16.37 16.66
N SER A 308 -1.62 -16.18 17.89
CA SER A 308 -0.91 -17.20 18.68
C SER A 308 -1.82 -17.99 19.64
N SER A 309 -3.13 -17.78 19.57
CA SER A 309 -4.13 -18.40 20.48
C SER A 309 -5.21 -19.19 19.73
N SER A 310 -4.86 -19.76 18.56
CA SER A 310 -5.71 -20.76 17.89
C SER A 310 -4.90 -21.98 17.53
#